data_b4f0327c917df36ba098a336ddfd6f0b
#
_entry.id   b4f0327c917df36ba098a336ddfd6f0b
#
_cell.length_a   1.000
_cell.length_b   1.000
_cell.length_c   1.000
_cell.angle_alpha   90.00
_cell.angle_beta   90.00
_cell.angle_gamma   90.00
#
_symmetry.space_group_name_H-M   'P 1'
#
loop_
_entity.id
_entity.type
_entity.pdbx_description
1 polymer ?
#
loop_
_entity_poly.entity_id
_entity_poly.type
_entity_poly.pdbx_seq_one_letter_code
_entity_poly.pdbx_strand_id
1 'polypeptide(L)'
;MAAITEPRQLFVNELKGMLYVEQRLAQDVLPQLEREIQNNEFKQSIREHTQETKRHVANIERTFELLGEEPKPDKSHAVDGLVAQHEKVVKNIQSPELRDIFDAGAAAKTEHLEIAAYESMITTAESLGENEIVSLLEENLDEEKEALKKVKKVAEQLVRETAAV
;
A
#
# COMPACT_ATOMS: atom_id res chain seq x y z
N MET A 1 -9.64 -17.83 -15.03
CA MET A 1 -10.44 -17.51 -13.82
C MET A 1 -11.82 -18.11 -13.98
N ALA A 2 -12.41 -18.66 -12.89
CA ALA A 2 -13.83 -19.00 -12.87
C ALA A 2 -14.67 -17.70 -12.97
N ALA A 3 -15.91 -17.79 -13.48
CA ALA A 3 -16.79 -16.64 -13.53
C ALA A 3 -17.15 -16.17 -12.11
N ILE A 4 -17.07 -14.87 -11.87
CA ILE A 4 -17.50 -14.23 -10.62
C ILE A 4 -18.97 -13.86 -10.80
N THR A 5 -19.85 -14.44 -10.00
CA THR A 5 -21.32 -14.28 -10.12
C THR A 5 -21.97 -13.81 -8.82
N GLU A 6 -21.22 -13.76 -7.72
CA GLU A 6 -21.72 -13.41 -6.39
C GLU A 6 -20.80 -12.38 -5.71
N PRO A 7 -21.37 -11.47 -4.88
CA PRO A 7 -20.58 -10.45 -4.16
C PRO A 7 -19.45 -11.04 -3.33
N ARG A 8 -19.69 -12.18 -2.65
CA ARG A 8 -18.67 -12.86 -1.85
C ARG A 8 -17.47 -13.33 -2.70
N GLN A 9 -17.74 -13.82 -3.91
CA GLN A 9 -16.66 -14.23 -4.82
C GLN A 9 -15.85 -13.05 -5.30
N LEU A 10 -16.50 -11.89 -5.57
CA LEU A 10 -15.80 -10.65 -5.91
C LEU A 10 -14.93 -10.19 -4.74
N PHE A 11 -15.46 -10.17 -3.54
CA PHE A 11 -14.74 -9.79 -2.32
C PHE A 11 -13.49 -10.66 -2.11
N VAL A 12 -13.63 -11.98 -2.20
CA VAL A 12 -12.47 -12.91 -2.09
C VAL A 12 -11.44 -12.65 -3.20
N ASN A 13 -11.88 -12.31 -4.40
CA ASN A 13 -10.98 -11.97 -5.50
C ASN A 13 -10.20 -10.67 -5.22
N GLU A 14 -10.85 -9.64 -4.69
CA GLU A 14 -10.21 -8.38 -4.29
C GLU A 14 -9.22 -8.58 -3.15
N LEU A 15 -9.59 -9.38 -2.13
CA LEU A 15 -8.69 -9.78 -1.03
C LEU A 15 -7.41 -10.47 -1.53
N LYS A 16 -7.50 -11.35 -2.54
CA LYS A 16 -6.33 -11.99 -3.14
C LYS A 16 -5.40 -10.98 -3.80
N GLY A 17 -5.96 -10.01 -4.51
CA GLY A 17 -5.21 -8.91 -5.09
C GLY A 17 -4.55 -8.04 -4.03
N MET A 18 -5.27 -7.72 -2.96
CA MET A 18 -4.74 -6.89 -1.87
C MET A 18 -3.67 -7.61 -1.06
N LEU A 19 -3.84 -8.91 -0.80
CA LEU A 19 -2.79 -9.73 -0.17
C LEU A 19 -1.48 -9.69 -0.97
N TYR A 20 -1.57 -9.75 -2.31
CA TYR A 20 -0.40 -9.59 -3.16
C TYR A 20 0.24 -8.21 -3.01
N VAL A 21 -0.56 -7.13 -3.00
CA VAL A 21 -0.07 -5.75 -2.84
C VAL A 21 0.71 -5.62 -1.54
N GLU A 22 0.11 -5.95 -0.41
CA GLU A 22 0.72 -5.84 0.91
C GLU A 22 2.00 -6.69 1.05
N GLN A 23 1.96 -7.93 0.58
CA GLN A 23 3.16 -8.79 0.61
C GLN A 23 4.28 -8.20 -0.25
N ARG A 24 3.96 -7.68 -1.44
CA ARG A 24 4.91 -7.06 -2.35
C ARG A 24 5.56 -5.81 -1.75
N LEU A 25 4.76 -4.98 -1.10
CA LEU A 25 5.24 -3.77 -0.42
C LEU A 25 6.09 -4.12 0.80
N ALA A 26 5.61 -4.98 1.69
CA ALA A 26 6.30 -5.33 2.94
C ALA A 26 7.63 -6.06 2.72
N GLN A 27 7.72 -6.91 1.69
CA GLN A 27 8.88 -7.79 1.48
C GLN A 27 9.95 -7.16 0.58
N ASP A 28 9.53 -6.39 -0.43
CA ASP A 28 10.44 -5.93 -1.47
C ASP A 28 10.51 -4.41 -1.57
N VAL A 29 9.36 -3.74 -1.79
CA VAL A 29 9.33 -2.33 -2.23
C VAL A 29 9.73 -1.38 -1.10
N LEU A 30 9.06 -1.46 0.05
CA LEU A 30 9.34 -0.57 1.19
C LEU A 30 10.75 -0.78 1.77
N PRO A 31 11.25 -2.03 1.96
CA PRO A 31 12.64 -2.24 2.39
C PRO A 31 13.68 -1.74 1.39
N GLN A 32 13.40 -1.79 0.07
CA GLN A 32 14.28 -1.22 -0.93
C GLN A 32 14.25 0.30 -0.85
N LEU A 33 13.07 0.90 -0.81
CA LEU A 33 12.88 2.34 -0.72
C LEU A 33 13.58 2.92 0.52
N GLU A 34 13.45 2.28 1.69
CA GLU A 34 14.14 2.68 2.92
C GLU A 34 15.66 2.76 2.74
N ARG A 35 16.27 1.84 2.00
CA ARG A 35 17.72 1.86 1.75
C ARG A 35 18.16 3.01 0.84
N GLU A 36 17.32 3.41 -0.10
CA GLU A 36 17.64 4.40 -1.13
C GLU A 36 17.42 5.85 -0.69
N ILE A 37 16.45 6.11 0.19
CA ILE A 37 16.12 7.44 0.73
C ILE A 37 17.29 8.04 1.51
N GLN A 38 17.56 9.34 1.29
CA GLN A 38 18.58 10.09 2.01
C GLN A 38 18.00 10.90 3.18
N ASN A 39 16.79 11.43 3.06
CA ASN A 39 16.15 12.17 4.14
C ASN A 39 15.80 11.24 5.32
N ASN A 40 16.28 11.58 6.52
CA ASN A 40 16.13 10.72 7.70
C ASN A 40 14.67 10.61 8.20
N GLU A 41 13.90 11.71 8.12
CA GLU A 41 12.49 11.71 8.56
C GLU A 41 11.66 10.81 7.62
N PHE A 42 11.88 10.93 6.32
CA PHE A 42 11.24 10.09 5.32
C PHE A 42 11.63 8.62 5.48
N LYS A 43 12.92 8.33 5.65
CA LYS A 43 13.41 6.96 5.90
C LYS A 43 12.77 6.33 7.12
N GLN A 44 12.65 7.08 8.23
CA GLN A 44 12.00 6.60 9.44
C GLN A 44 10.50 6.32 9.21
N SER A 45 9.80 7.20 8.49
CA SER A 45 8.39 7.01 8.12
C SER A 45 8.18 5.72 7.31
N ILE A 46 9.03 5.45 6.32
CA ILE A 46 8.97 4.21 5.51
C ILE A 46 9.27 2.97 6.36
N ARG A 47 10.20 3.06 7.30
CA ARG A 47 10.49 1.95 8.24
C ARG A 47 9.30 1.62 9.12
N GLU A 48 8.63 2.62 9.67
CA GLU A 48 7.42 2.45 10.48
C GLU A 48 6.30 1.84 9.65
N HIS A 49 6.06 2.41 8.47
CA HIS A 49 5.04 1.90 7.55
C HIS A 49 5.32 0.46 7.10
N THR A 50 6.57 0.06 6.93
CA THR A 50 6.91 -1.35 6.66
C THR A 50 6.42 -2.31 7.77
N GLN A 51 6.40 -1.87 9.03
CA GLN A 51 5.86 -2.71 10.12
C GLN A 51 4.33 -2.69 10.14
N GLU A 52 3.70 -1.56 9.80
CA GLU A 52 2.26 -1.42 9.58
C GLU A 52 1.80 -2.39 8.48
N THR A 53 2.41 -2.35 7.31
CA THR A 53 2.13 -3.21 6.15
C THR A 53 2.23 -4.72 6.49
N LYS A 54 3.18 -5.12 7.35
CA LYS A 54 3.24 -6.52 7.83
C LYS A 54 2.03 -6.90 8.69
N ARG A 55 1.47 -5.97 9.47
CA ARG A 55 0.22 -6.19 10.20
C ARG A 55 -0.97 -6.28 9.25
N HIS A 56 -0.97 -5.44 8.20
CA HIS A 56 -2.00 -5.51 7.15
C HIS A 56 -2.04 -6.88 6.49
N VAL A 57 -0.88 -7.46 6.17
CA VAL A 57 -0.82 -8.85 5.66
C VAL A 57 -1.49 -9.81 6.65
N ALA A 58 -1.17 -9.73 7.94
CA ALA A 58 -1.75 -10.61 8.95
C ALA A 58 -3.29 -10.41 9.09
N ASN A 59 -3.77 -9.18 9.04
CA ASN A 59 -5.21 -8.86 9.07
C ASN A 59 -5.95 -9.41 7.85
N ILE A 60 -5.34 -9.35 6.66
CA ILE A 60 -5.91 -9.94 5.44
C ILE A 60 -5.90 -11.47 5.53
N GLU A 61 -4.82 -12.09 6.00
CA GLU A 61 -4.77 -13.54 6.22
C GLU A 61 -5.83 -13.99 7.23
N ARG A 62 -6.03 -13.23 8.32
CA ARG A 62 -7.11 -13.47 9.28
C ARG A 62 -8.49 -13.33 8.62
N THR A 63 -8.67 -12.39 7.72
CA THR A 63 -9.91 -12.24 6.94
C THR A 63 -10.20 -13.50 6.10
N PHE A 64 -9.18 -14.09 5.45
CA PHE A 64 -9.34 -15.36 4.75
C PHE A 64 -9.77 -16.50 5.68
N GLU A 65 -9.17 -16.60 6.87
CA GLU A 65 -9.56 -17.62 7.87
C GLU A 65 -11.03 -17.47 8.27
N LEU A 66 -11.49 -16.24 8.55
CA LEU A 66 -12.90 -15.97 8.91
C LEU A 66 -13.88 -16.37 7.80
N LEU A 67 -13.47 -16.21 6.55
CA LEU A 67 -14.25 -16.63 5.39
C LEU A 67 -14.19 -18.14 5.13
N GLY A 68 -13.29 -18.89 5.81
CA GLY A 68 -13.04 -20.29 5.49
C GLY A 68 -12.35 -20.49 4.13
N GLU A 69 -11.62 -19.49 3.66
CA GLU A 69 -10.88 -19.48 2.40
C GLU A 69 -9.37 -19.61 2.65
N GLU A 70 -8.65 -20.07 1.64
CA GLU A 70 -7.19 -20.17 1.69
C GLU A 70 -6.54 -18.82 1.34
N PRO A 71 -5.61 -18.28 2.14
CA PRO A 71 -4.91 -17.03 1.85
C PRO A 71 -3.93 -17.24 0.68
N LYS A 72 -4.42 -17.04 -0.54
CA LYS A 72 -3.64 -17.22 -1.76
C LYS A 72 -3.60 -15.91 -2.55
N PRO A 73 -2.43 -15.23 -2.61
CA PRO A 73 -2.33 -13.97 -3.33
C PRO A 73 -2.53 -14.17 -4.83
N ASP A 74 -3.15 -13.19 -5.48
CA ASP A 74 -3.25 -13.10 -6.93
C ASP A 74 -2.61 -11.80 -7.41
N LYS A 75 -1.87 -11.88 -8.51
CA LYS A 75 -1.03 -10.79 -9.00
C LYS A 75 -1.82 -9.52 -9.30
N SER A 76 -1.42 -8.41 -8.66
CA SER A 76 -1.96 -7.08 -8.95
C SER A 76 -1.10 -6.35 -9.99
N HIS A 77 -1.64 -6.18 -11.19
CA HIS A 77 -0.97 -5.40 -12.25
C HIS A 77 -0.90 -3.89 -11.91
N ALA A 78 -1.75 -3.40 -11.02
CA ALA A 78 -1.76 -2.00 -10.63
C ALA A 78 -0.51 -1.64 -9.84
N VAL A 79 -0.19 -2.37 -8.75
CA VAL A 79 1.03 -2.12 -7.97
C VAL A 79 2.28 -2.39 -8.77
N ASP A 80 2.31 -3.48 -9.55
CA ASP A 80 3.46 -3.78 -10.43
C ASP A 80 3.69 -2.67 -11.48
N GLY A 81 2.61 -2.08 -12.00
CA GLY A 81 2.69 -0.93 -12.90
C GLY A 81 3.27 0.31 -12.23
N LEU A 82 2.88 0.61 -10.98
CA LEU A 82 3.44 1.71 -10.20
C LEU A 82 4.93 1.49 -9.93
N VAL A 83 5.33 0.28 -9.52
CA VAL A 83 6.74 -0.09 -9.31
C VAL A 83 7.55 0.04 -10.60
N ALA A 84 7.07 -0.53 -11.70
CA ALA A 84 7.76 -0.44 -12.99
C ALA A 84 7.90 1.01 -13.50
N GLN A 85 6.88 1.86 -13.29
CA GLN A 85 6.95 3.28 -13.61
C GLN A 85 7.99 3.99 -12.75
N HIS A 86 8.05 3.70 -11.45
CA HIS A 86 9.04 4.24 -10.52
C HIS A 86 10.45 3.86 -10.97
N GLU A 87 10.73 2.58 -11.14
CA GLU A 87 12.03 2.06 -11.58
C GLU A 87 12.52 2.64 -12.90
N LYS A 88 11.60 2.92 -13.83
CA LYS A 88 11.90 3.55 -15.12
C LYS A 88 12.38 4.98 -14.96
N VAL A 89 11.73 5.75 -14.09
CA VAL A 89 12.00 7.19 -13.97
C VAL A 89 13.18 7.47 -13.04
N VAL A 90 13.26 6.76 -11.89
CA VAL A 90 14.29 7.00 -10.86
C VAL A 90 15.71 6.87 -11.40
N LYS A 91 15.93 6.02 -12.39
CA LYS A 91 17.23 5.83 -13.06
C LYS A 91 17.76 7.08 -13.74
N ASN A 92 16.89 8.03 -14.09
CA ASN A 92 17.25 9.28 -14.75
C ASN A 92 17.41 10.46 -13.77
N ILE A 93 17.12 10.24 -12.48
CA ILE A 93 17.25 11.27 -11.44
C ILE A 93 18.64 11.16 -10.81
N GLN A 94 19.47 12.19 -11.01
CA GLN A 94 20.86 12.21 -10.51
C GLN A 94 20.99 12.86 -9.14
N SER A 95 20.16 13.87 -8.82
CA SER A 95 20.15 14.52 -7.52
C SER A 95 19.45 13.63 -6.47
N PRO A 96 20.11 13.37 -5.33
CA PRO A 96 19.50 12.63 -4.22
C PRO A 96 18.22 13.30 -3.69
N GLU A 97 18.22 14.62 -3.61
CA GLU A 97 17.07 15.40 -3.12
C GLU A 97 15.86 15.28 -4.07
N LEU A 98 16.11 15.36 -5.37
CA LEU A 98 15.05 15.16 -6.38
C LEU A 98 14.57 13.70 -6.38
N ARG A 99 15.44 12.76 -6.05
CA ARG A 99 15.04 11.35 -5.89
C ARG A 99 14.10 11.19 -4.71
N ASP A 100 14.43 11.72 -3.54
CA ASP A 100 13.57 11.64 -2.35
C ASP A 100 12.19 12.29 -2.60
N ILE A 101 12.14 13.41 -3.33
CA ILE A 101 10.86 14.04 -3.75
C ILE A 101 10.05 13.10 -4.67
N PHE A 102 10.71 12.49 -5.65
CA PHE A 102 10.06 11.58 -6.58
C PHE A 102 9.57 10.31 -5.86
N ASP A 103 10.36 9.77 -4.95
CA ASP A 103 10.05 8.60 -4.12
C ASP A 103 8.85 8.86 -3.21
N ALA A 104 8.79 10.03 -2.57
CA ALA A 104 7.63 10.43 -1.77
C ALA A 104 6.34 10.54 -2.64
N GLY A 105 6.46 11.07 -3.85
CA GLY A 105 5.35 11.10 -4.80
C GLY A 105 4.91 9.71 -5.28
N ALA A 106 5.85 8.77 -5.41
CA ALA A 106 5.56 7.38 -5.78
C ALA A 106 4.87 6.65 -4.62
N ALA A 107 5.37 6.79 -3.38
CA ALA A 107 4.74 6.26 -2.19
C ALA A 107 3.30 6.75 -2.04
N ALA A 108 3.05 8.07 -2.17
CA ALA A 108 1.70 8.61 -2.10
C ALA A 108 0.73 8.00 -3.12
N LYS A 109 1.20 7.59 -4.31
CA LYS A 109 0.35 6.89 -5.30
C LYS A 109 -0.03 5.49 -4.85
N THR A 110 0.89 4.79 -4.20
CA THR A 110 0.64 3.45 -3.64
C THR A 110 -0.39 3.53 -2.52
N GLU A 111 -0.22 4.47 -1.57
CA GLU A 111 -1.20 4.69 -0.51
C GLU A 111 -2.61 4.99 -1.06
N HIS A 112 -2.72 5.80 -2.11
CA HIS A 112 -4.02 6.06 -2.74
C HIS A 112 -4.63 4.82 -3.39
N LEU A 113 -3.82 3.93 -3.97
CA LEU A 113 -4.28 2.64 -4.49
C LEU A 113 -4.85 1.77 -3.37
N GLU A 114 -4.13 1.67 -2.25
CA GLU A 114 -4.50 0.85 -1.11
C GLU A 114 -5.74 1.38 -0.39
N ILE A 115 -5.80 2.69 -0.13
CA ILE A 115 -6.98 3.34 0.45
C ILE A 115 -8.24 3.05 -0.39
N ALA A 116 -8.17 3.25 -1.71
CA ALA A 116 -9.32 3.00 -2.57
C ALA A 116 -9.75 1.52 -2.57
N ALA A 117 -8.78 0.58 -2.51
CA ALA A 117 -9.07 -0.85 -2.42
C ALA A 117 -9.73 -1.21 -1.08
N TYR A 118 -9.18 -0.72 0.05
CA TYR A 118 -9.77 -0.98 1.37
C TYR A 118 -11.18 -0.40 1.50
N GLU A 119 -11.42 0.83 1.04
CA GLU A 119 -12.77 1.44 1.06
C GLU A 119 -13.80 0.61 0.28
N SER A 120 -13.42 0.07 -0.88
CA SER A 120 -14.26 -0.84 -1.68
C SER A 120 -14.53 -2.16 -0.95
N MET A 121 -13.49 -2.78 -0.39
CA MET A 121 -13.59 -4.05 0.33
C MET A 121 -14.45 -3.92 1.60
N ILE A 122 -14.29 -2.84 2.37
CA ILE A 122 -15.09 -2.55 3.58
C ILE A 122 -16.57 -2.45 3.21
N THR A 123 -16.92 -1.66 2.17
CA THR A 123 -18.29 -1.53 1.69
C THR A 123 -18.89 -2.88 1.33
N THR A 124 -18.11 -3.76 0.70
CA THR A 124 -18.57 -5.10 0.35
C THR A 124 -18.74 -5.98 1.59
N ALA A 125 -17.78 -5.97 2.53
CA ALA A 125 -17.85 -6.73 3.78
C ALA A 125 -19.04 -6.31 4.64
N GLU A 126 -19.34 -5.01 4.74
CA GLU A 126 -20.54 -4.48 5.40
C GLU A 126 -21.83 -5.06 4.78
N SER A 127 -21.93 -5.08 3.44
CA SER A 127 -23.08 -5.61 2.73
C SER A 127 -23.28 -7.11 2.91
N LEU A 128 -22.20 -7.83 3.23
CA LEU A 128 -22.20 -9.26 3.56
C LEU A 128 -22.47 -9.55 5.04
N GLY A 129 -22.50 -8.51 5.90
CA GLY A 129 -22.69 -8.65 7.35
C GLY A 129 -21.47 -9.14 8.12
N GLU A 130 -20.28 -9.03 7.54
CA GLU A 130 -19.01 -9.56 8.07
C GLU A 130 -18.32 -8.54 9.00
N ASN A 131 -18.94 -8.22 10.15
CA ASN A 131 -18.51 -7.15 11.04
C ASN A 131 -17.06 -7.29 11.57
N GLU A 132 -16.59 -8.51 11.87
CA GLU A 132 -15.21 -8.75 12.31
C GLU A 132 -14.21 -8.42 11.19
N ILE A 133 -14.56 -8.77 9.96
CA ILE A 133 -13.75 -8.45 8.77
C ILE A 133 -13.71 -6.94 8.53
N VAL A 134 -14.85 -6.26 8.66
CA VAL A 134 -14.92 -4.79 8.55
C VAL A 134 -13.91 -4.15 9.50
N SER A 135 -13.90 -4.55 10.78
CA SER A 135 -12.98 -3.98 11.77
C SER A 135 -11.50 -4.19 11.43
N LEU A 136 -11.13 -5.37 10.90
CA LEU A 136 -9.75 -5.65 10.47
C LEU A 136 -9.33 -4.78 9.27
N LEU A 137 -10.23 -4.60 8.31
CA LEU A 137 -9.95 -3.78 7.12
C LEU A 137 -9.96 -2.28 7.42
N GLU A 138 -10.80 -1.82 8.37
CA GLU A 138 -10.80 -0.43 8.85
C GLU A 138 -9.49 -0.08 9.57
N GLU A 139 -8.93 -0.99 10.38
CA GLU A 139 -7.62 -0.81 11.02
C GLU A 139 -6.53 -0.56 9.96
N ASN A 140 -6.48 -1.40 8.91
CA ASN A 140 -5.54 -1.22 7.82
C ASN A 140 -5.77 0.12 7.09
N LEU A 141 -7.02 0.44 6.75
CA LEU A 141 -7.38 1.68 6.06
C LEU A 141 -6.96 2.93 6.84
N ASP A 142 -7.13 2.94 8.16
CA ASP A 142 -6.76 4.07 9.00
C ASP A 142 -5.24 4.26 9.04
N GLU A 143 -4.46 3.17 9.10
CA GLU A 143 -3.00 3.22 9.03
C GLU A 143 -2.53 3.73 7.65
N GLU A 144 -3.16 3.32 6.52
CA GLU A 144 -2.85 3.84 5.18
C GLU A 144 -3.15 5.33 5.05
N LYS A 145 -4.27 5.81 5.61
CA LYS A 145 -4.60 7.25 5.61
C LYS A 145 -3.57 8.06 6.40
N GLU A 146 -3.07 7.55 7.51
CA GLU A 146 -2.03 8.22 8.28
C GLU A 146 -0.66 8.17 7.56
N ALA A 147 -0.31 7.04 6.92
CA ALA A 147 0.88 6.93 6.09
C ALA A 147 0.85 7.96 4.94
N LEU A 148 -0.26 8.07 4.24
CA LEU A 148 -0.45 9.07 3.18
C LEU A 148 -0.26 10.51 3.68
N LYS A 149 -0.77 10.86 4.87
CA LYS A 149 -0.55 12.18 5.47
C LYS A 149 0.92 12.45 5.75
N LYS A 150 1.62 11.47 6.35
CA LYS A 150 3.06 11.56 6.65
C LYS A 150 3.87 11.78 5.36
N VAL A 151 3.62 10.97 4.34
CA VAL A 151 4.31 11.05 3.05
C VAL A 151 4.05 12.38 2.36
N LYS A 152 2.82 12.90 2.33
CA LYS A 152 2.50 14.20 1.75
C LYS A 152 3.21 15.34 2.48
N LYS A 153 3.24 15.32 3.82
CA LYS A 153 3.97 16.31 4.62
C LYS A 153 5.46 16.31 4.30
N VAL A 154 6.06 15.14 4.22
CA VAL A 154 7.48 14.97 3.85
C VAL A 154 7.73 15.49 2.43
N ALA A 155 6.89 15.14 1.46
CA ALA A 155 7.01 15.62 0.08
C ALA A 155 6.97 17.15 0.00
N GLU A 156 6.04 17.81 0.70
CA GLU A 156 5.95 19.27 0.77
C GLU A 156 7.22 19.90 1.36
N GLN A 157 7.77 19.32 2.42
CA GLN A 157 8.99 19.80 3.06
C GLN A 157 10.18 19.67 2.09
N LEU A 158 10.39 18.52 1.50
CA LEU A 158 11.47 18.25 0.54
C LEU A 158 11.43 19.21 -0.65
N VAL A 159 10.25 19.47 -1.20
CA VAL A 159 10.07 20.43 -2.31
C VAL A 159 10.46 21.85 -1.88
N ARG A 160 10.03 22.30 -0.69
CA ARG A 160 10.37 23.64 -0.16
C ARG A 160 11.88 23.78 0.07
N GLU A 161 12.53 22.79 0.66
CA GLU A 161 13.97 22.79 0.92
C GLU A 161 14.78 22.83 -0.38
N THR A 162 14.38 22.07 -1.39
CA THR A 162 15.06 22.01 -2.70
C THR A 162 14.84 23.28 -3.52
N ALA A 163 13.65 23.92 -3.43
CA ALA A 163 13.35 25.15 -4.16
C ALA A 163 13.99 26.41 -3.54
N ALA A 164 14.52 26.33 -2.31
CA ALA A 164 15.16 27.45 -1.61
C ALA A 164 16.67 27.59 -1.94
N VAL A 165 17.22 26.68 -2.74
CA VAL A 165 18.63 26.66 -3.19
C VAL A 165 18.70 27.15 -4.63
#